data_ab5fca80cf4e2e82da571fb34f523f98
#
_entry.id   ab5fca80cf4e2e82da571fb34f523f98
#
_cell.length_a   1.000
_cell.length_b   1.000
_cell.length_c   1.000
_cell.angle_alpha   90.00
_cell.angle_beta   90.00
_cell.angle_gamma   90.00
#
_symmetry.space_group_name_H-M   'P 1'
#
loop_
_entity.id
_entity.type
_entity.pdbx_description
1 polymer ?
#
loop_
_entity_poly.entity_id
_entity_poly.type
_entity_poly.pdbx_seq_one_letter_code
_entity_poly.pdbx_strand_id
1 'polypeptide(L)' 'MTEELYKQKRSLELRWQLEYEQEGKYTLNMVEIDNAIKGIITEIKIEERRIADVENAVQNSAPQVSVAT' A
#
# COMPACT_ATOMS: atom_id res chain seq x y z
N MET A 1 1.51 -1.88 11.37
CA MET A 1 1.10 -0.79 10.69
C MET A 1 0.84 -1.06 9.27
N THR A 2 1.85 -1.18 8.41
CA THR A 2 1.58 -1.51 7.02
C THR A 2 1.11 -2.95 6.85
N GLU A 3 1.41 -3.81 7.82
CA GLU A 3 0.96 -5.20 7.73
C GLU A 3 -0.53 -5.32 7.60
N GLU A 4 -1.25 -4.51 8.35
CA GLU A 4 -2.71 -4.53 8.30
C GLU A 4 -3.20 -4.11 6.92
N LEU A 5 -2.56 -3.12 6.35
CA LEU A 5 -2.91 -2.64 5.02
C LEU A 5 -2.64 -3.71 3.96
N TYR A 6 -1.53 -4.41 4.07
CA TYR A 6 -1.22 -5.49 3.14
C TYR A 6 -2.21 -6.63 3.27
N LYS A 7 -2.66 -6.94 4.48
CA LYS A 7 -3.68 -7.95 4.68
C LYS A 7 -4.99 -7.56 4.02
N GLN A 8 -5.39 -6.31 4.20
CA GLN A 8 -6.61 -5.82 3.58
C GLN A 8 -6.51 -5.87 2.06
N LYS A 9 -5.37 -5.48 1.53
CA LYS A 9 -5.14 -5.53 0.10
C LYS A 9 -5.30 -6.95 -0.43
N ARG A 10 -4.69 -7.91 0.26
CA ARG A 10 -4.76 -9.30 -0.16
C ARG A 10 -6.19 -9.84 -0.11
N SER A 11 -6.92 -9.49 0.93
CA SER A 11 -8.33 -9.89 1.05
C SER A 11 -9.14 -9.38 -0.12
N LEU A 12 -8.92 -8.13 -0.50
CA LEU A 12 -9.65 -7.55 -1.61
C LEU A 12 -9.26 -8.19 -2.93
N GLU A 13 -7.99 -8.51 -3.09
CA GLU A 13 -7.53 -9.19 -4.31
C GLU A 13 -8.16 -10.56 -4.44
N LEU A 14 -8.29 -11.28 -3.34
CA LEU A 14 -8.96 -12.58 -3.37
C LEU A 14 -10.43 -12.45 -3.70
N ARG A 15 -11.08 -11.44 -3.15
CA ARG A 15 -12.48 -11.17 -3.46
C ARG A 15 -12.66 -10.87 -4.93
N TRP A 16 -11.77 -10.05 -5.48
CA TRP A 16 -11.82 -9.70 -6.87
C TRP A 16 -11.71 -10.95 -7.73
N GLN A 17 -10.76 -11.81 -7.38
CA GLN A 17 -10.52 -13.04 -8.13
C GLN A 17 -11.71 -13.99 -8.07
N LEU A 18 -12.30 -14.12 -6.89
CA LEU A 18 -13.48 -14.97 -6.74
C LEU A 18 -14.66 -14.45 -7.56
N GLU A 19 -14.84 -13.14 -7.54
CA GLU A 19 -15.91 -12.52 -8.30
C GLU A 19 -15.70 -12.78 -9.80
N TYR A 20 -14.47 -12.61 -10.26
CA TYR A 20 -14.15 -12.83 -11.65
C TYR A 20 -14.40 -14.28 -12.06
N GLU A 21 -14.04 -15.22 -11.19
CA GLU A 21 -14.25 -16.63 -11.48
C GLU A 21 -15.73 -16.98 -11.54
N GLN A 22 -16.53 -16.36 -10.69
CA GLN A 22 -17.95 -16.62 -10.65
C GLN A 22 -18.67 -16.00 -11.82
N GLU A 23 -18.34 -14.76 -12.13
CA GLU A 23 -19.06 -14.01 -13.15
C GLU A 23 -18.48 -14.21 -14.55
N GLY A 24 -17.21 -14.55 -14.64
CA GLY A 24 -16.55 -14.72 -15.93
C GLY A 24 -16.38 -13.43 -16.69
N LYS A 25 -16.57 -12.30 -16.03
CA LYS A 25 -16.43 -11.01 -16.68
C LYS A 25 -16.21 -9.96 -15.60
N TYR A 26 -15.82 -8.78 -16.05
CA TYR A 26 -15.56 -7.65 -15.15
C TYR A 26 -16.91 -7.03 -14.75
N THR A 27 -17.18 -6.99 -13.45
CA THR A 27 -18.46 -6.49 -12.94
C THR A 27 -18.30 -5.18 -12.19
N LEU A 28 -19.41 -4.56 -11.84
CA LEU A 28 -19.38 -3.35 -11.04
C LEU A 28 -18.79 -3.59 -9.66
N ASN A 29 -19.08 -4.77 -9.08
CA ASN A 29 -18.47 -5.12 -7.81
C ASN A 29 -16.96 -5.12 -7.91
N MET A 30 -16.43 -5.61 -9.03
CA MET A 30 -15.00 -5.65 -9.23
C MET A 30 -14.42 -4.25 -9.38
N VAL A 31 -15.17 -3.33 -9.97
CA VAL A 31 -14.74 -1.94 -10.04
C VAL A 31 -14.62 -1.36 -8.64
N GLU A 32 -15.59 -1.63 -7.79
CA GLU A 32 -15.55 -1.14 -6.41
C GLU A 32 -14.38 -1.74 -5.65
N ILE A 33 -14.15 -3.03 -5.84
CA ILE A 33 -13.03 -3.70 -5.20
C ILE A 33 -11.71 -3.11 -5.70
N ASP A 34 -11.60 -2.87 -7.00
CA ASP A 34 -10.42 -2.24 -7.57
C ASP A 34 -10.15 -0.88 -6.94
N ASN A 35 -11.20 -0.08 -6.81
CA ASN A 35 -11.05 1.25 -6.21
C ASN A 35 -10.58 1.15 -4.77
N ALA A 36 -11.11 0.18 -4.04
CA ALA A 36 -10.69 -0.03 -2.65
C ALA A 36 -9.22 -0.46 -2.59
N ILE A 37 -8.81 -1.33 -3.51
CA ILE A 37 -7.42 -1.75 -3.57
C ILE A 37 -6.51 -0.56 -3.85
N LYS A 38 -6.90 0.28 -4.79
CA LYS A 38 -6.11 1.47 -5.12
C LYS A 38 -5.96 2.39 -3.92
N GLY A 39 -7.06 2.55 -3.16
CA GLY A 39 -7.01 3.36 -1.95
C GLY A 39 -6.03 2.79 -0.92
N ILE A 40 -6.04 1.47 -0.77
CA ILE A 40 -5.14 0.84 0.18
C ILE A 40 -3.70 0.95 -0.29
N ILE A 41 -3.45 0.78 -1.59
CA ILE A 41 -2.11 0.96 -2.12
C ILE A 41 -1.60 2.36 -1.84
N THR A 42 -2.47 3.36 -2.00
CA THR A 42 -2.11 4.73 -1.70
C THR A 42 -1.74 4.90 -0.23
N GLU A 43 -2.53 4.30 0.65
CA GLU A 43 -2.25 4.38 2.08
C GLU A 43 -0.94 3.68 2.43
N ILE A 44 -0.67 2.54 1.80
CA ILE A 44 0.59 1.84 2.00
C ILE A 44 1.76 2.73 1.62
N LYS A 45 1.66 3.37 0.47
CA LYS A 45 2.73 4.25 0.01
C LYS A 45 2.94 5.41 0.97
N ILE A 46 1.86 5.98 1.49
CA ILE A 46 1.97 7.08 2.43
C ILE A 46 2.66 6.62 3.71
N GLU A 47 2.26 5.47 4.23
CA GLU A 47 2.86 4.96 5.46
C GLU A 47 4.32 4.61 5.28
N GLU A 48 4.64 3.96 4.17
CA GLU A 48 6.04 3.60 3.92
C GLU A 48 6.90 4.83 3.73
N ARG A 49 6.35 5.85 3.10
CA ARG A 49 7.07 7.09 2.93
C ARG A 49 7.30 7.78 4.27
N ARG A 50 6.29 7.74 5.14
CA ARG A 50 6.42 8.35 6.46
C ARG A 50 7.51 7.66 7.26
N ILE A 51 7.56 6.33 7.22
CA ILE A 51 8.59 5.57 7.92
C ILE A 51 9.95 5.92 7.35
N ALA A 52 10.07 5.97 6.04
CA ALA A 52 11.34 6.30 5.40
C ALA A 52 11.79 7.71 5.77
N ASP A 53 10.86 8.65 5.82
CA ASP A 53 11.19 10.02 6.17
C ASP A 53 11.71 10.11 7.62
N VAL A 54 11.09 9.37 8.52
CA VAL A 54 11.53 9.36 9.91
C VAL A 54 12.93 8.76 10.02
N GLU A 55 13.17 7.66 9.32
CA GLU A 55 14.48 7.03 9.34
C GLU A 55 15.53 7.94 8.74
N ASN A 56 15.21 8.60 7.66
CA ASN A 56 16.13 9.52 7.03
C ASN A 56 16.45 10.69 7.95
N ALA A 57 15.46 11.20 8.64
CA ALA A 57 15.67 12.29 9.55
C ALA A 57 16.62 11.90 10.68
N VAL A 58 16.45 10.69 11.19
CA VAL A 58 17.33 10.20 12.24
C VAL A 58 18.75 10.03 11.72
N GLN A 59 18.89 9.46 10.56
CA GLN A 59 20.20 9.24 9.97
C GLN A 59 20.89 10.57 9.63
N ASN A 60 20.12 11.51 9.14
CA ASN A 60 20.69 12.79 8.77
C ASN A 60 21.16 13.61 9.96
N SER A 61 20.53 13.40 11.10
CA SER A 61 20.94 14.16 12.26
C SER A 61 22.27 13.66 12.81
N ALA A 62 22.69 12.55 12.33
CA ALA A 62 23.92 12.04 12.82
C ALA A 62 24.96 12.57 11.92
N PRO A 63 25.82 12.31 11.75
CA PRO A 63 26.88 12.80 11.13
C PRO A 63 26.67 13.41 9.93
N GLN A 64 25.90 13.82 9.75
CA GLN A 64 25.57 14.25 8.78
C GLN A 64 26.29 14.80 8.07
N VAL A 65 26.50 14.86 8.18
CA VAL A 65 27.02 15.30 7.82
C VAL A 65 27.82 14.93 6.98
N SER A 66 28.20 14.30 7.27
CA SER A 66 29.00 13.67 6.61
C SER A 66 28.76 13.76 5.32
N VAL A 67 28.07 13.85 5.10
CA VAL A 67 27.70 13.84 3.98
C VAL A 67 28.19 14.68 3.26
N ALA A 68 28.24 15.33 3.66
CA ALA A 68 28.47 16.20 3.01
C ALA A 68 29.42 16.00 2.26
N THR A 69 29.84 15.71 2.36
CA THR A 69 30.64 15.53 1.72
C THR A 69 30.60 15.31 0.75
#